data_a959d65c69d73cc04cb1d8917583f741
#
_entry.id   a959d65c69d73cc04cb1d8917583f741
#
_cell.length_a   1.000
_cell.length_b   1.000
_cell.length_c   1.000
_cell.angle_alpha   90.00
_cell.angle_beta   90.00
_cell.angle_gamma   90.00
#
_symmetry.space_group_name_H-M   'P 1'
#
loop_
_entity.id
_entity.type
_entity.pdbx_description
1 polymer ?
#
loop_
_entity_poly.entity_id
_entity_poly.type
_entity_poly.pdbx_seq_one_letter_code
_entity_poly.pdbx_strand_id
1 'polypeptide(L)'
;MSFYKFGDYENVSSKVIKEIQINLIDWYMKNHRKLPWRENQNPYYIWISEVMLQQTRVETVIPYFLNFINKFPNIKALANANEEDVLKAWEGLGYYSRAKNLHRGAKMICDEFLGLIPKNQKEIQKIIGIGPYTAGAILSIAYDQPVPAVDGNVMRVFSRLFYIKEDIGANKTRKEMERLGEVLVSRENPSFFNQALMELGAMICIPKNPKCIACPLFSQCMGRKLGVQHTLPIKNKKIKKREVNLEVALLWNENKFFIVKRSSQGLLANLWALPSVEREKNIEEGKTIILELEENYGMIVEKEKFLFQKEHIFTHLKWNMKVYLYKLIKSSIVEYPENGWIDKEEIEKYTFPTAFMKILKEIKKLV
;
A
#
# COMPACT_ATOMS: atom_id res chain seq x y z
N MET A 1 -6.22 -20.73 36.89
CA MET A 1 -6.59 -20.54 35.46
C MET A 1 -6.60 -19.06 35.18
N SER A 2 -5.76 -18.57 34.29
CA SER A 2 -5.79 -17.16 33.91
C SER A 2 -6.94 -16.95 32.93
N PHE A 3 -7.81 -16.02 33.24
CA PHE A 3 -8.92 -15.63 32.37
C PHE A 3 -8.62 -14.25 31.77
N TYR A 4 -8.79 -14.10 30.48
CA TYR A 4 -8.60 -12.85 29.77
C TYR A 4 -9.96 -12.29 29.36
N LYS A 5 -10.22 -11.01 29.65
CA LYS A 5 -11.44 -10.32 29.27
C LYS A 5 -11.22 -9.54 27.97
N PHE A 6 -11.95 -9.88 26.90
CA PHE A 6 -11.90 -9.18 25.63
C PHE A 6 -13.32 -8.85 25.15
N GLY A 7 -13.65 -7.56 25.12
CA GLY A 7 -15.02 -7.12 24.80
C GLY A 7 -16.06 -7.69 25.75
N ASP A 8 -17.18 -8.17 25.22
CA ASP A 8 -18.20 -8.88 25.97
C ASP A 8 -17.84 -10.36 26.23
N TYR A 9 -16.67 -10.82 25.78
CA TYR A 9 -16.19 -12.18 25.99
C TYR A 9 -15.47 -12.26 27.34
N GLU A 10 -16.23 -12.55 28.38
CA GLU A 10 -15.65 -12.84 29.70
C GLU A 10 -15.02 -14.23 29.67
N ASN A 11 -13.71 -14.30 29.96
CA ASN A 11 -13.00 -15.53 30.26
C ASN A 11 -12.63 -16.45 29.07
N VAL A 12 -11.72 -16.00 28.19
CA VAL A 12 -11.03 -16.94 27.32
C VAL A 12 -10.06 -17.77 28.17
N SER A 13 -10.40 -19.03 28.42
CA SER A 13 -9.53 -19.92 29.20
C SER A 13 -8.29 -20.31 28.39
N SER A 14 -7.19 -20.65 29.06
CA SER A 14 -5.97 -21.18 28.43
C SER A 14 -6.25 -22.41 27.54
N LYS A 15 -7.26 -23.20 27.89
CA LYS A 15 -7.71 -24.34 27.07
C LYS A 15 -8.25 -23.89 25.72
N VAL A 16 -9.13 -22.88 25.69
CA VAL A 16 -9.70 -22.33 24.43
C VAL A 16 -8.62 -21.70 23.58
N ILE A 17 -7.65 -20.99 24.18
CA ILE A 17 -6.50 -20.44 23.45
C ILE A 17 -5.72 -21.54 22.76
N LYS A 18 -5.39 -22.63 23.48
CA LYS A 18 -4.66 -23.76 22.90
C LYS A 18 -5.44 -24.45 21.78
N GLU A 19 -6.75 -24.63 21.93
CA GLU A 19 -7.62 -25.15 20.87
C GLU A 19 -7.62 -24.26 19.63
N ILE A 20 -7.70 -22.92 19.79
CA ILE A 20 -7.60 -21.96 18.67
C ILE A 20 -6.25 -22.11 17.97
N GLN A 21 -5.15 -22.18 18.72
CA GLN A 21 -3.80 -22.33 18.16
C GLN A 21 -3.66 -23.61 17.35
N ILE A 22 -4.05 -24.75 17.92
CA ILE A 22 -3.96 -26.06 17.25
C ILE A 22 -4.81 -26.08 15.98
N ASN A 23 -6.10 -25.78 16.09
CA ASN A 23 -7.02 -25.83 14.96
C ASN A 23 -6.57 -24.92 13.79
N LEU A 24 -6.06 -23.75 14.13
CA LEU A 24 -5.63 -22.77 13.16
C LEU A 24 -4.33 -23.18 12.45
N ILE A 25 -3.34 -23.65 13.20
CA ILE A 25 -2.06 -24.11 12.66
C ILE A 25 -2.24 -25.37 11.81
N ASP A 26 -3.01 -26.35 12.29
CA ASP A 26 -3.31 -27.58 11.55
C ASP A 26 -4.04 -27.31 10.24
N TRP A 27 -4.97 -26.36 10.25
CA TRP A 27 -5.63 -25.92 9.03
C TRP A 27 -4.66 -25.26 8.06
N TYR A 28 -3.81 -24.36 8.55
CA TYR A 28 -2.83 -23.65 7.75
C TYR A 28 -1.84 -24.60 7.06
N MET A 29 -1.32 -25.54 7.78
CA MET A 29 -0.39 -26.54 7.25
C MET A 29 -0.96 -27.31 6.05
N LYS A 30 -2.28 -27.52 6.02
CA LYS A 30 -2.98 -28.27 4.97
C LYS A 30 -3.48 -27.39 3.81
N ASN A 31 -3.73 -26.09 4.06
CA ASN A 31 -4.53 -25.27 3.15
C ASN A 31 -3.86 -23.97 2.68
N HIS A 32 -2.68 -23.63 3.19
CA HIS A 32 -2.03 -22.36 2.85
C HIS A 32 -1.66 -22.28 1.37
N ARG A 33 -1.74 -21.09 0.80
CA ARG A 33 -1.30 -20.82 -0.56
C ARG A 33 0.23 -20.86 -0.64
N LYS A 34 0.76 -21.48 -1.71
CA LYS A 34 2.18 -21.40 -2.04
C LYS A 34 2.47 -20.02 -2.60
N LEU A 35 3.27 -19.23 -1.90
CA LEU A 35 3.60 -17.85 -2.27
C LEU A 35 5.12 -17.67 -2.25
N PRO A 36 5.71 -16.91 -3.22
CA PRO A 36 7.17 -16.79 -3.36
C PRO A 36 7.88 -16.34 -2.07
N TRP A 37 7.26 -15.46 -1.31
CA TRP A 37 7.82 -14.96 -0.04
C TRP A 37 7.65 -15.90 1.16
N ARG A 38 7.08 -17.09 0.95
CA ARG A 38 6.94 -18.15 1.96
C ARG A 38 7.91 -19.32 1.73
N GLU A 39 8.69 -19.29 0.65
CA GLU A 39 9.63 -20.35 0.30
C GLU A 39 10.84 -20.40 1.25
N ASN A 40 11.13 -19.29 1.92
CA ASN A 40 12.20 -19.19 2.91
C ASN A 40 11.83 -18.17 4.01
N GLN A 41 12.66 -18.13 5.06
CA GLN A 41 12.48 -17.22 6.20
C GLN A 41 13.37 -15.96 6.11
N ASN A 42 13.73 -15.53 4.90
CA ASN A 42 14.55 -14.35 4.72
C ASN A 42 13.80 -13.08 5.20
N PRO A 43 14.28 -12.36 6.23
CA PRO A 43 13.59 -11.21 6.79
C PRO A 43 13.43 -10.06 5.79
N TYR A 44 14.35 -9.92 4.83
CA TYR A 44 14.24 -8.94 3.77
C TYR A 44 13.07 -9.25 2.83
N TYR A 45 12.92 -10.51 2.40
CA TYR A 45 11.83 -10.93 1.51
C TYR A 45 10.47 -10.82 2.19
N ILE A 46 10.40 -11.16 3.46
CA ILE A 46 9.19 -10.97 4.27
C ILE A 46 8.85 -9.48 4.36
N TRP A 47 9.82 -8.61 4.66
CA TRP A 47 9.60 -7.18 4.72
C TRP A 47 9.08 -6.61 3.40
N ILE A 48 9.72 -6.94 2.26
CA ILE A 48 9.29 -6.49 0.92
C ILE A 48 7.85 -6.93 0.66
N SER A 49 7.53 -8.21 0.85
CA SER A 49 6.20 -8.75 0.59
C SER A 49 5.13 -8.11 1.47
N GLU A 50 5.40 -7.94 2.77
CA GLU A 50 4.46 -7.32 3.70
C GLU A 50 4.15 -5.86 3.35
N VAL A 51 5.15 -5.10 2.92
CA VAL A 51 4.95 -3.73 2.45
C VAL A 51 4.18 -3.70 1.12
N MET A 52 4.46 -4.62 0.19
CA MET A 52 3.73 -4.71 -1.08
C MET A 52 2.26 -5.12 -0.89
N LEU A 53 1.97 -6.01 0.05
CA LEU A 53 0.63 -6.51 0.37
C LEU A 53 -0.26 -5.47 1.06
N GLN A 54 0.29 -4.39 1.60
CA GLN A 54 -0.52 -3.31 2.16
C GLN A 54 -1.47 -2.74 1.11
N GLN A 55 -2.79 -2.99 1.26
CA GLN A 55 -3.84 -2.53 0.36
C GLN A 55 -3.72 -3.01 -1.11
N THR A 56 -2.91 -4.04 -1.36
CA THR A 56 -2.74 -4.65 -2.69
C THR A 56 -3.07 -6.14 -2.63
N ARG A 57 -3.70 -6.67 -3.67
CA ARG A 57 -4.08 -8.09 -3.74
C ARG A 57 -2.86 -8.96 -3.99
N VAL A 58 -2.88 -10.18 -3.45
CA VAL A 58 -1.79 -11.16 -3.57
C VAL A 58 -1.42 -11.43 -5.02
N GLU A 59 -2.42 -11.66 -5.89
CA GLU A 59 -2.21 -11.97 -7.30
C GLU A 59 -1.48 -10.84 -8.04
N THR A 60 -1.73 -9.59 -7.63
CA THR A 60 -1.02 -8.43 -8.16
C THR A 60 0.40 -8.36 -7.63
N VAL A 61 0.61 -8.70 -6.36
CA VAL A 61 1.94 -8.58 -5.71
C VAL A 61 2.94 -9.59 -6.23
N ILE A 62 2.53 -10.82 -6.56
CA ILE A 62 3.45 -11.89 -6.98
C ILE A 62 4.44 -11.44 -8.06
N PRO A 63 4.02 -10.96 -9.24
CA PRO A 63 4.96 -10.56 -10.29
C PRO A 63 5.83 -9.36 -9.87
N TYR A 64 5.29 -8.42 -9.11
CA TYR A 64 6.07 -7.28 -8.60
C TYR A 64 7.14 -7.69 -7.61
N PHE A 65 6.81 -8.59 -6.69
CA PHE A 65 7.75 -9.13 -5.72
C PHE A 65 8.93 -9.83 -6.41
N LEU A 66 8.65 -10.71 -7.35
CA LEU A 66 9.68 -11.43 -8.10
C LEU A 66 10.60 -10.49 -8.88
N ASN A 67 10.03 -9.51 -9.58
CA ASN A 67 10.81 -8.50 -10.28
C ASN A 67 11.63 -7.64 -9.32
N PHE A 68 11.06 -7.23 -8.19
CA PHE A 68 11.72 -6.38 -7.21
C PHE A 68 12.92 -7.07 -6.54
N ILE A 69 12.77 -8.31 -6.09
CA ILE A 69 13.87 -9.07 -5.47
C ILE A 69 14.94 -9.46 -6.48
N ASN A 70 14.59 -9.64 -7.76
CA ASN A 70 15.57 -9.83 -8.83
C ASN A 70 16.41 -8.57 -9.04
N LYS A 71 15.79 -7.38 -9.05
CA LYS A 71 16.49 -6.10 -9.22
C LYS A 71 17.25 -5.66 -7.96
N PHE A 72 16.67 -5.93 -6.78
CA PHE A 72 17.23 -5.58 -5.47
C PHE A 72 17.26 -6.82 -4.57
N PRO A 73 18.26 -7.71 -4.73
CA PRO A 73 18.26 -9.02 -4.09
C PRO A 73 18.48 -9.00 -2.56
N ASN A 74 18.92 -7.88 -2.02
CA ASN A 74 19.19 -7.70 -0.61
C ASN A 74 19.07 -6.23 -0.18
N ILE A 75 19.14 -5.98 1.14
CA ILE A 75 19.00 -4.64 1.74
C ILE A 75 20.04 -3.67 1.18
N LYS A 76 21.30 -4.11 1.03
CA LYS A 76 22.38 -3.26 0.53
C LYS A 76 22.16 -2.82 -0.92
N ALA A 77 21.70 -3.75 -1.77
CA ALA A 77 21.35 -3.44 -3.15
C ALA A 77 20.19 -2.42 -3.22
N LEU A 78 19.17 -2.58 -2.36
CA LEU A 78 18.06 -1.63 -2.27
C LEU A 78 18.53 -0.27 -1.72
N ALA A 79 19.34 -0.24 -0.68
CA ALA A 79 19.84 0.99 -0.06
C ALA A 79 20.69 1.83 -1.04
N ASN A 80 21.53 1.17 -1.84
CA ASN A 80 22.42 1.82 -2.80
C ASN A 80 21.74 2.18 -4.14
N ALA A 81 20.52 1.77 -4.35
CA ALA A 81 19.78 2.08 -5.58
C ALA A 81 19.41 3.56 -5.67
N ASN A 82 19.22 4.06 -6.89
CA ASN A 82 18.59 5.36 -7.10
C ASN A 82 17.09 5.29 -6.74
N GLU A 83 16.54 6.35 -6.15
CA GLU A 83 15.11 6.39 -5.82
C GLU A 83 14.23 6.17 -7.05
N GLU A 84 14.62 6.69 -8.21
CA GLU A 84 13.88 6.50 -9.46
C GLU A 84 13.78 5.04 -9.88
N ASP A 85 14.86 4.27 -9.72
CA ASP A 85 14.88 2.85 -10.01
C ASP A 85 13.96 2.05 -9.09
N VAL A 86 13.90 2.43 -7.80
CA VAL A 86 12.98 1.83 -6.82
C VAL A 86 11.53 2.17 -7.15
N LEU A 87 11.25 3.43 -7.50
CA LEU A 87 9.93 3.87 -7.91
C LEU A 87 9.50 3.20 -9.23
N LYS A 88 10.43 3.01 -10.16
CA LYS A 88 10.18 2.31 -11.43
C LYS A 88 9.81 0.83 -11.21
N ALA A 89 10.52 0.14 -10.35
CA ALA A 89 10.19 -1.25 -9.98
C ALA A 89 8.84 -1.38 -9.24
N TRP A 90 8.32 -0.26 -8.71
CA TRP A 90 7.04 -0.19 -8.00
C TRP A 90 5.88 0.34 -8.86
N GLU A 91 6.17 0.75 -10.10
CA GLU A 91 5.21 1.42 -10.97
C GLU A 91 3.95 0.58 -11.19
N GLY A 92 2.78 1.13 -10.88
CA GLY A 92 1.49 0.45 -11.00
C GLY A 92 0.91 -0.13 -9.71
N LEU A 93 1.73 -0.43 -8.69
CA LEU A 93 1.24 -0.91 -7.38
C LEU A 93 0.48 0.18 -6.59
N GLY A 94 0.76 1.46 -6.88
CA GLY A 94 0.20 2.59 -6.14
C GLY A 94 0.78 2.76 -4.73
N TYR A 95 0.31 3.81 -4.00
CA TYR A 95 0.83 4.12 -2.67
C TYR A 95 2.36 4.19 -2.64
N TYR A 96 2.95 4.99 -3.51
CA TYR A 96 4.40 5.11 -3.73
C TYR A 96 5.19 5.53 -2.48
N SER A 97 4.52 6.13 -1.48
CA SER A 97 5.12 6.38 -0.16
C SER A 97 5.64 5.10 0.50
N ARG A 98 5.05 3.92 0.19
CA ARG A 98 5.55 2.63 0.67
C ARG A 98 6.93 2.31 0.09
N ALA A 99 7.09 2.49 -1.22
CA ALA A 99 8.39 2.28 -1.89
C ALA A 99 9.46 3.23 -1.37
N LYS A 100 9.12 4.53 -1.19
CA LYS A 100 10.03 5.51 -0.62
C LYS A 100 10.43 5.17 0.81
N ASN A 101 9.46 4.80 1.65
CA ASN A 101 9.73 4.41 3.03
C ASN A 101 10.58 3.12 3.08
N LEU A 102 10.32 2.17 2.19
CA LEU A 102 11.11 0.94 2.05
C LEU A 102 12.58 1.27 1.70
N HIS A 103 12.79 2.14 0.71
CA HIS A 103 14.13 2.58 0.31
C HIS A 103 14.86 3.33 1.43
N ARG A 104 14.18 4.29 2.09
CA ARG A 104 14.74 5.02 3.25
C ARG A 104 15.02 4.10 4.42
N GLY A 105 14.13 3.14 4.68
CA GLY A 105 14.32 2.11 5.70
C GLY A 105 15.52 1.22 5.40
N ALA A 106 15.74 0.84 4.14
CA ALA A 106 16.91 0.06 3.74
C ALA A 106 18.23 0.82 3.97
N LYS A 107 18.28 2.13 3.67
CA LYS A 107 19.43 2.98 3.99
C LYS A 107 19.68 3.01 5.50
N MET A 108 18.64 3.28 6.29
CA MET A 108 18.74 3.28 7.76
C MET A 108 19.26 1.94 8.31
N ILE A 109 18.82 0.80 7.74
CA ILE A 109 19.30 -0.53 8.14
C ILE A 109 20.79 -0.68 7.83
N CYS A 110 21.27 -0.17 6.70
CA CYS A 110 22.70 -0.19 6.38
C CYS A 110 23.51 0.69 7.32
N ASP A 111 23.02 1.89 7.60
CA ASP A 111 23.75 2.91 8.36
C ASP A 111 23.78 2.62 9.87
N GLU A 112 22.66 2.16 10.44
CA GLU A 112 22.48 2.03 11.89
C GLU A 112 22.52 0.56 12.38
N PHE A 113 22.26 -0.41 11.51
CA PHE A 113 22.12 -1.82 11.88
C PHE A 113 23.03 -2.76 11.05
N LEU A 114 24.13 -2.26 10.49
CA LEU A 114 25.13 -3.05 9.73
C LEU A 114 24.52 -3.86 8.58
N GLY A 115 23.43 -3.41 7.99
CA GLY A 115 22.73 -4.11 6.90
C GLY A 115 21.86 -5.30 7.33
N LEU A 116 21.64 -5.48 8.64
CA LEU A 116 20.84 -6.57 9.20
C LEU A 116 19.54 -6.04 9.82
N ILE A 117 18.42 -6.65 9.49
CA ILE A 117 17.13 -6.31 10.12
C ILE A 117 17.19 -6.71 11.60
N PRO A 118 16.94 -5.77 12.54
CA PRO A 118 17.00 -6.05 13.96
C PRO A 118 16.01 -7.14 14.40
N LYS A 119 16.44 -7.97 15.35
CA LYS A 119 15.57 -8.97 15.98
C LYS A 119 14.82 -8.44 17.21
N ASN A 120 15.10 -7.24 17.63
CA ASN A 120 14.45 -6.62 18.77
C ASN A 120 13.26 -5.75 18.31
N GLN A 121 12.10 -5.92 18.97
CA GLN A 121 10.86 -5.23 18.59
C GLN A 121 10.97 -3.70 18.68
N LYS A 122 11.70 -3.17 19.67
CA LYS A 122 11.89 -1.71 19.84
C LYS A 122 12.82 -1.13 18.77
N GLU A 123 13.81 -1.90 18.34
CA GLU A 123 14.77 -1.48 17.30
C GLU A 123 14.15 -1.55 15.91
N ILE A 124 13.50 -2.65 15.57
CA ILE A 124 12.88 -2.82 14.25
C ILE A 124 11.80 -1.78 13.99
N GLN A 125 11.07 -1.33 15.02
CA GLN A 125 10.05 -0.28 14.91
C GLN A 125 10.61 1.14 14.75
N LYS A 126 11.91 1.36 14.94
CA LYS A 126 12.57 2.63 14.58
C LYS A 126 12.76 2.79 13.09
N ILE A 127 12.79 1.68 12.34
CA ILE A 127 13.03 1.69 10.90
C ILE A 127 11.85 2.35 10.18
N ILE A 128 12.16 3.29 9.31
CA ILE A 128 11.17 4.03 8.53
C ILE A 128 10.30 3.05 7.73
N GLY A 129 8.98 3.15 7.90
CA GLY A 129 8.01 2.32 7.21
C GLY A 129 7.69 0.98 7.90
N ILE A 130 8.32 0.65 9.02
CA ILE A 130 8.01 -0.53 9.81
C ILE A 130 7.17 -0.13 11.04
N GLY A 131 5.87 -0.36 10.95
CA GLY A 131 4.94 -0.23 12.08
C GLY A 131 4.78 -1.53 12.87
N PRO A 132 3.95 -1.54 13.94
CA PRO A 132 3.74 -2.71 14.80
C PRO A 132 3.39 -3.98 14.03
N TYR A 133 2.49 -3.90 13.04
CA TYR A 133 2.11 -5.02 12.19
C TYR A 133 3.31 -5.61 11.43
N THR A 134 4.03 -4.76 10.67
CA THR A 134 5.16 -5.22 9.85
C THR A 134 6.29 -5.77 10.72
N ALA A 135 6.54 -5.15 11.88
CA ALA A 135 7.49 -5.65 12.88
C ALA A 135 7.07 -7.04 13.38
N GLY A 136 5.80 -7.21 13.76
CA GLY A 136 5.26 -8.50 14.20
C GLY A 136 5.38 -9.60 13.14
N ALA A 137 5.07 -9.27 11.88
CA ALA A 137 5.23 -10.20 10.76
C ALA A 137 6.69 -10.63 10.57
N ILE A 138 7.63 -9.69 10.52
CA ILE A 138 9.06 -9.99 10.35
C ILE A 138 9.57 -10.80 11.55
N LEU A 139 9.31 -10.35 12.78
CA LEU A 139 9.80 -10.99 13.99
C LEU A 139 9.26 -12.42 14.17
N SER A 140 7.99 -12.63 13.85
CA SER A 140 7.42 -13.98 13.98
C SER A 140 7.79 -14.90 12.83
N ILE A 141 7.79 -14.42 11.58
CA ILE A 141 8.01 -15.29 10.42
C ILE A 141 9.48 -15.57 10.18
N ALA A 142 10.35 -14.55 10.29
CA ALA A 142 11.78 -14.71 10.04
C ALA A 142 12.57 -15.16 11.26
N TYR A 143 12.14 -14.75 12.45
CA TYR A 143 12.92 -14.94 13.68
C TYR A 143 12.21 -15.81 14.74
N ASP A 144 11.05 -16.33 14.39
CA ASP A 144 10.23 -17.23 15.21
C ASP A 144 9.93 -16.69 16.63
N GLN A 145 9.78 -15.35 16.72
CA GLN A 145 9.47 -14.69 17.98
C GLN A 145 7.95 -14.61 18.19
N PRO A 146 7.46 -14.81 19.43
CA PRO A 146 6.04 -14.77 19.73
C PRO A 146 5.48 -13.33 19.78
N VAL A 147 5.60 -12.60 18.67
CA VAL A 147 5.08 -11.25 18.47
C VAL A 147 3.90 -11.31 17.51
N PRO A 148 2.74 -10.72 17.85
CA PRO A 148 1.57 -10.77 16.98
C PRO A 148 1.71 -9.87 15.76
N ALA A 149 1.13 -10.31 14.63
CA ALA A 149 0.97 -9.51 13.41
C ALA A 149 -0.52 -9.22 13.17
N VAL A 150 -1.00 -8.05 13.63
CA VAL A 150 -2.42 -7.70 13.59
C VAL A 150 -2.69 -6.70 12.46
N ASP A 151 -3.10 -7.22 11.30
CA ASP A 151 -3.54 -6.43 10.14
C ASP A 151 -5.09 -6.27 10.11
N GLY A 152 -5.61 -5.65 9.07
CA GLY A 152 -7.05 -5.49 8.89
C GLY A 152 -7.81 -6.83 8.72
N ASN A 153 -7.16 -7.89 8.22
CA ASN A 153 -7.76 -9.21 8.13
C ASN A 153 -7.83 -9.86 9.50
N VAL A 154 -6.76 -9.79 10.26
CA VAL A 154 -6.70 -10.31 11.65
C VAL A 154 -7.69 -9.56 12.54
N MET A 155 -7.76 -8.22 12.44
CA MET A 155 -8.78 -7.44 13.17
C MET A 155 -10.20 -7.90 12.85
N ARG A 156 -10.51 -8.24 11.61
CA ARG A 156 -11.83 -8.79 11.23
C ARG A 156 -12.04 -10.17 11.81
N VAL A 157 -11.04 -11.04 11.78
CA VAL A 157 -11.12 -12.37 12.40
C VAL A 157 -11.38 -12.23 13.90
N PHE A 158 -10.63 -11.41 14.61
CA PHE A 158 -10.78 -11.16 16.03
C PHE A 158 -12.16 -10.57 16.37
N SER A 159 -12.63 -9.58 15.61
CA SER A 159 -13.95 -8.98 15.82
C SER A 159 -15.06 -10.03 15.75
N ARG A 160 -14.97 -10.97 14.81
CA ARG A 160 -15.95 -12.04 14.66
C ARG A 160 -15.77 -13.17 15.69
N LEU A 161 -14.52 -13.57 15.93
CA LEU A 161 -14.20 -14.66 16.85
C LEU A 161 -14.62 -14.33 18.28
N PHE A 162 -14.32 -13.10 18.73
CA PHE A 162 -14.55 -12.64 20.10
C PHE A 162 -15.71 -11.65 20.25
N TYR A 163 -16.49 -11.43 19.21
CA TYR A 163 -17.64 -10.51 19.21
C TYR A 163 -17.26 -9.09 19.65
N ILE A 164 -16.17 -8.54 19.10
CA ILE A 164 -15.72 -7.16 19.38
C ILE A 164 -16.55 -6.19 18.54
N LYS A 165 -17.33 -5.34 19.21
CA LYS A 165 -18.28 -4.37 18.60
C LYS A 165 -17.69 -2.97 18.44
N GLU A 166 -16.54 -2.72 19.01
CA GLU A 166 -15.85 -1.45 18.93
C GLU A 166 -15.35 -1.18 17.49
N ASP A 167 -15.33 0.12 17.14
CA ASP A 167 -14.81 0.55 15.82
C ASP A 167 -13.33 0.18 15.66
N ILE A 168 -13.03 -0.72 14.73
CA ILE A 168 -11.64 -1.12 14.43
C ILE A 168 -10.80 0.03 13.84
N GLY A 169 -11.42 1.14 13.45
CA GLY A 169 -10.73 2.37 13.05
C GLY A 169 -10.18 3.17 14.23
N ALA A 170 -10.68 2.95 15.45
CA ALA A 170 -10.25 3.65 16.65
C ALA A 170 -8.91 3.13 17.17
N ASN A 171 -8.00 4.04 17.56
CA ASN A 171 -6.69 3.67 18.08
C ASN A 171 -6.75 2.81 19.35
N LYS A 172 -7.76 3.06 20.22
CA LYS A 172 -7.98 2.26 21.44
C LYS A 172 -8.25 0.81 21.07
N THR A 173 -9.20 0.56 20.15
CA THR A 173 -9.56 -0.79 19.70
C THR A 173 -8.39 -1.51 19.06
N ARG A 174 -7.58 -0.81 18.27
CA ARG A 174 -6.36 -1.40 17.67
C ARG A 174 -5.37 -1.89 18.72
N LYS A 175 -5.08 -1.06 19.74
CA LYS A 175 -4.20 -1.45 20.85
C LYS A 175 -4.75 -2.64 21.65
N GLU A 176 -6.06 -2.71 21.83
CA GLU A 176 -6.71 -3.86 22.48
C GLU A 176 -6.60 -5.14 21.64
N MET A 177 -6.74 -5.04 20.32
CA MET A 177 -6.54 -6.16 19.42
C MET A 177 -5.07 -6.60 19.32
N GLU A 178 -4.11 -5.69 19.42
CA GLU A 178 -2.69 -6.02 19.53
C GLU A 178 -2.42 -6.80 20.81
N ARG A 179 -2.94 -6.35 21.97
CA ARG A 179 -2.85 -7.09 23.24
C ARG A 179 -3.52 -8.46 23.18
N LEU A 180 -4.68 -8.54 22.52
CA LEU A 180 -5.34 -9.82 22.26
C LEU A 180 -4.44 -10.75 21.44
N GLY A 181 -3.77 -10.20 20.43
CA GLY A 181 -2.78 -10.93 19.64
C GLY A 181 -1.62 -11.46 20.48
N GLU A 182 -1.09 -10.65 21.43
CA GLU A 182 0.00 -11.06 22.36
C GLU A 182 -0.43 -12.26 23.24
N VAL A 183 -1.69 -12.32 23.62
CA VAL A 183 -2.23 -13.44 24.40
C VAL A 183 -2.46 -14.68 23.55
N LEU A 184 -2.88 -14.49 22.29
CA LEU A 184 -3.24 -15.59 21.40
C LEU A 184 -2.06 -16.21 20.65
N VAL A 185 -1.01 -15.44 20.40
CA VAL A 185 0.12 -15.93 19.58
C VAL A 185 0.74 -17.18 20.18
N SER A 186 0.95 -18.20 19.34
CA SER A 186 1.62 -19.43 19.77
C SER A 186 3.08 -19.13 20.11
N ARG A 187 3.54 -19.57 21.28
CA ARG A 187 4.94 -19.48 21.66
C ARG A 187 5.80 -20.56 21.03
N GLU A 188 5.18 -21.68 20.67
CA GLU A 188 5.85 -22.83 20.05
C GLU A 188 5.99 -22.65 18.53
N ASN A 189 4.99 -22.02 17.88
CA ASN A 189 4.90 -21.87 16.42
C ASN A 189 4.37 -20.48 16.03
N PRO A 190 5.04 -19.38 16.40
CA PRO A 190 4.53 -18.01 16.17
C PRO A 190 4.44 -17.68 14.69
N SER A 191 5.37 -18.15 13.89
CA SER A 191 5.37 -17.98 12.43
C SER A 191 4.12 -18.56 11.79
N PHE A 192 3.82 -19.84 12.05
CA PHE A 192 2.65 -20.50 11.48
C PHE A 192 1.35 -19.91 12.01
N PHE A 193 1.29 -19.54 13.28
CA PHE A 193 0.10 -18.93 13.87
C PHE A 193 -0.28 -17.60 13.21
N ASN A 194 0.67 -16.68 13.07
CA ASN A 194 0.40 -15.37 12.45
C ASN A 194 0.05 -15.52 10.97
N GLN A 195 0.79 -16.33 10.23
CA GLN A 195 0.47 -16.61 8.82
C GLN A 195 -0.90 -17.26 8.68
N ALA A 196 -1.27 -18.17 9.57
CA ALA A 196 -2.57 -18.83 9.59
C ALA A 196 -3.72 -17.85 9.84
N LEU A 197 -3.57 -16.90 10.76
CA LEU A 197 -4.57 -15.84 11.00
C LEU A 197 -4.79 -14.97 9.77
N MET A 198 -3.69 -14.52 9.15
CA MET A 198 -3.76 -13.72 7.92
C MET A 198 -4.42 -14.50 6.77
N GLU A 199 -4.03 -15.76 6.58
CA GLU A 199 -4.57 -16.64 5.54
C GLU A 199 -6.05 -16.96 5.77
N LEU A 200 -6.45 -17.23 7.02
CA LEU A 200 -7.85 -17.41 7.39
C LEU A 200 -8.70 -16.20 7.03
N GLY A 201 -8.18 -15.00 7.33
CA GLY A 201 -8.82 -13.74 6.95
C GLY A 201 -8.93 -13.56 5.44
N ALA A 202 -7.92 -13.96 4.69
CA ALA A 202 -7.89 -13.80 3.25
C ALA A 202 -8.78 -14.81 2.50
N MET A 203 -8.91 -16.05 2.98
CA MET A 203 -9.53 -17.15 2.24
C MET A 203 -10.90 -17.56 2.76
N ILE A 204 -11.11 -17.54 4.07
CA ILE A 204 -12.28 -18.09 4.75
C ILE A 204 -13.12 -16.99 5.41
N CYS A 205 -12.52 -16.24 6.34
CA CYS A 205 -13.19 -15.17 7.07
C CYS A 205 -13.21 -13.86 6.27
N ILE A 206 -13.60 -13.93 5.00
CA ILE A 206 -13.62 -12.80 4.04
C ILE A 206 -14.65 -11.74 4.45
N PRO A 207 -14.51 -10.48 3.94
CA PRO A 207 -15.40 -9.38 4.36
C PRO A 207 -16.88 -9.63 4.12
N LYS A 208 -17.23 -10.10 2.92
CA LYS A 208 -18.62 -10.44 2.54
C LYS A 208 -18.74 -11.95 2.40
N ASN A 209 -19.85 -12.51 2.91
CA ASN A 209 -20.15 -13.94 2.81
C ASN A 209 -19.01 -14.86 3.29
N PRO A 210 -18.58 -14.76 4.57
CA PRO A 210 -17.53 -15.61 5.10
C PRO A 210 -17.91 -17.09 5.02
N LYS A 211 -16.93 -17.94 4.69
CA LYS A 211 -17.11 -19.40 4.50
C LYS A 211 -17.07 -20.11 5.85
N CYS A 212 -18.03 -19.80 6.75
CA CYS A 212 -18.00 -20.27 8.14
C CYS A 212 -17.97 -21.78 8.29
N ILE A 213 -18.65 -22.54 7.42
CA ILE A 213 -18.68 -24.02 7.48
C ILE A 213 -17.28 -24.62 7.29
N ALA A 214 -16.44 -24.01 6.48
CA ALA A 214 -15.06 -24.44 6.24
C ALA A 214 -14.05 -23.83 7.24
N CYS A 215 -14.51 -23.07 8.24
CA CYS A 215 -13.64 -22.37 9.17
C CYS A 215 -13.10 -23.31 10.27
N PRO A 216 -11.77 -23.39 10.49
CA PRO A 216 -11.20 -24.20 11.56
C PRO A 216 -11.61 -23.71 12.96
N LEU A 217 -12.03 -22.46 13.07
CA LEU A 217 -12.51 -21.84 14.32
C LEU A 217 -14.04 -21.80 14.44
N PHE A 218 -14.74 -22.65 13.68
CA PHE A 218 -16.21 -22.67 13.65
C PHE A 218 -16.83 -22.81 15.04
N SER A 219 -16.32 -23.71 15.88
CA SER A 219 -16.87 -24.01 17.21
C SER A 219 -16.59 -22.92 18.24
N GLN A 220 -15.48 -22.17 18.09
CA GLN A 220 -15.06 -21.11 19.00
C GLN A 220 -15.67 -19.74 18.65
N CYS A 221 -16.16 -19.54 17.39
CA CYS A 221 -16.53 -18.22 16.88
C CYS A 221 -17.87 -17.71 17.45
N MET A 222 -17.81 -16.66 18.28
CA MET A 222 -19.00 -16.03 18.87
C MET A 222 -19.86 -15.29 17.85
N GLY A 223 -19.25 -14.57 16.90
CA GLY A 223 -20.00 -13.88 15.85
C GLY A 223 -20.86 -14.83 15.02
N ARG A 224 -20.36 -16.06 14.76
CA ARG A 224 -21.15 -17.13 14.14
C ARG A 224 -22.21 -17.68 15.06
N LYS A 225 -21.90 -17.97 16.33
CA LYS A 225 -22.86 -18.48 17.29
C LYS A 225 -24.07 -17.56 17.45
N LEU A 226 -23.81 -16.26 17.42
CA LEU A 226 -24.84 -15.21 17.53
C LEU A 226 -25.49 -14.83 16.19
N GLY A 227 -25.02 -15.36 15.06
CA GLY A 227 -25.53 -15.01 13.73
C GLY A 227 -25.11 -13.62 13.21
N VAL A 228 -24.17 -12.95 13.87
CA VAL A 228 -23.80 -11.53 13.61
C VAL A 228 -22.49 -11.35 12.83
N GLN A 229 -21.88 -12.41 12.31
CA GLN A 229 -20.62 -12.35 11.59
C GLN A 229 -20.64 -11.43 10.36
N HIS A 230 -21.81 -11.14 9.81
CA HIS A 230 -21.98 -10.25 8.66
C HIS A 230 -21.91 -8.76 9.02
N THR A 231 -22.18 -8.41 10.28
CA THR A 231 -22.16 -7.04 10.79
C THR A 231 -20.79 -6.63 11.32
N LEU A 232 -19.87 -7.58 11.47
CA LEU A 232 -18.53 -7.37 12.01
C LEU A 232 -17.44 -7.48 10.93
N PRO A 233 -16.37 -6.70 11.05
CA PRO A 233 -16.08 -5.68 12.08
C PRO A 233 -16.86 -4.37 11.86
N ILE A 234 -17.09 -3.61 12.92
CA ILE A 234 -17.63 -2.26 12.83
C ILE A 234 -16.52 -1.30 12.41
N LYS A 235 -16.81 -0.45 11.40
CA LYS A 235 -15.91 0.59 10.92
C LYS A 235 -16.73 1.83 10.54
N ASN A 236 -16.73 2.82 11.42
CA ASN A 236 -17.66 3.96 11.34
C ASN A 236 -17.25 5.07 10.36
N LYS A 237 -16.02 5.12 9.88
CA LYS A 237 -15.55 6.24 9.05
C LYS A 237 -15.70 5.95 7.56
N LYS A 238 -16.68 6.58 6.93
CA LYS A 238 -16.61 6.92 5.51
C LYS A 238 -15.85 8.25 5.39
N ILE A 239 -14.62 8.22 4.93
CA ILE A 239 -13.88 9.44 4.58
C ILE A 239 -14.59 10.07 3.39
N LYS A 240 -15.16 11.28 3.59
CA LYS A 240 -15.70 12.05 2.48
C LYS A 240 -14.53 12.49 1.60
N LYS A 241 -14.48 12.01 0.37
CA LYS A 241 -13.39 12.35 -0.56
C LYS A 241 -13.54 13.79 -1.00
N ARG A 242 -12.43 14.55 -0.95
CA ARG A 242 -12.37 15.89 -1.56
C ARG A 242 -12.29 15.69 -3.08
N GLU A 243 -13.17 16.35 -3.81
CA GLU A 243 -13.08 16.42 -5.27
C GLU A 243 -12.13 17.54 -5.67
N VAL A 244 -11.26 17.25 -6.63
CA VAL A 244 -10.27 18.17 -7.17
C VAL A 244 -10.39 18.13 -8.69
N ASN A 245 -10.63 19.30 -9.29
CA ASN A 245 -10.66 19.46 -10.73
C ASN A 245 -9.27 19.90 -11.20
N LEU A 246 -8.64 19.08 -12.04
CA LEU A 246 -7.32 19.34 -12.59
C LEU A 246 -7.43 19.69 -14.07
N GLU A 247 -6.72 20.74 -14.46
CA GLU A 247 -6.38 21.01 -15.85
C GLU A 247 -5.04 20.38 -16.15
N VAL A 248 -4.96 19.61 -17.22
CA VAL A 248 -3.75 18.89 -17.65
C VAL A 248 -3.39 19.36 -19.05
N ALA A 249 -2.19 19.88 -19.22
CA ALA A 249 -1.69 20.28 -20.52
C ALA A 249 -0.95 19.12 -21.21
N LEU A 250 -1.37 18.79 -22.41
CA LEU A 250 -0.58 18.03 -23.36
C LEU A 250 0.09 19.06 -24.29
N LEU A 251 1.40 19.24 -24.12
CA LEU A 251 2.26 19.95 -25.04
C LEU A 251 2.90 18.91 -25.96
N TRP A 252 2.58 19.00 -27.23
CA TRP A 252 3.04 18.07 -28.25
C TRP A 252 3.78 18.84 -29.35
N ASN A 253 5.00 18.42 -29.64
CA ASN A 253 5.78 18.97 -30.73
C ASN A 253 6.49 17.83 -31.48
N GLU A 254 6.15 17.66 -32.75
CA GLU A 254 6.64 16.55 -33.58
C GLU A 254 6.32 15.19 -32.95
N ASN A 255 7.35 14.48 -32.46
CA ASN A 255 7.22 13.18 -31.78
C ASN A 255 7.46 13.25 -30.27
N LYS A 256 7.60 14.47 -29.72
CA LYS A 256 7.93 14.72 -28.31
C LYS A 256 6.77 15.34 -27.56
N PHE A 257 6.73 15.07 -26.28
CA PHE A 257 5.84 15.77 -25.37
C PHE A 257 6.57 16.17 -24.09
N PHE A 258 6.07 17.24 -23.49
CA PHE A 258 6.70 17.85 -22.32
C PHE A 258 6.20 17.19 -21.05
N ILE A 259 7.14 16.78 -20.19
CA ILE A 259 6.86 16.19 -18.88
C ILE A 259 7.54 16.98 -17.78
N VAL A 260 6.98 16.87 -16.57
CA VAL A 260 7.46 17.54 -15.38
C VAL A 260 7.56 16.56 -14.22
N LYS A 261 8.58 16.73 -13.39
CA LYS A 261 8.71 15.97 -12.15
C LYS A 261 7.93 16.69 -11.06
N ARG A 262 7.05 15.97 -10.38
CA ARG A 262 6.28 16.53 -9.27
C ARG A 262 7.20 16.85 -8.09
N SER A 263 6.82 17.87 -7.30
CA SER A 263 7.53 18.27 -6.09
C SER A 263 7.95 17.07 -5.22
N SER A 264 9.05 17.19 -4.51
CA SER A 264 9.54 16.20 -3.55
C SER A 264 8.61 15.97 -2.35
N GLN A 265 7.60 16.82 -2.17
CA GLN A 265 6.60 16.72 -1.11
C GLN A 265 5.18 16.59 -1.65
N GLY A 266 4.28 16.05 -0.83
CA GLY A 266 2.85 15.94 -1.16
C GLY A 266 2.48 14.67 -1.93
N LEU A 267 1.31 14.74 -2.56
CA LEU A 267 0.73 13.59 -3.28
C LEU A 267 1.52 13.28 -4.55
N LEU A 268 1.92 12.02 -4.72
CA LEU A 268 2.67 11.52 -5.88
C LEU A 268 4.05 12.23 -6.05
N ALA A 269 4.68 12.61 -4.95
CA ALA A 269 5.97 13.28 -4.92
C ALA A 269 7.06 12.52 -5.68
N ASN A 270 7.96 13.25 -6.37
CA ASN A 270 9.06 12.75 -7.20
C ASN A 270 8.66 11.86 -8.39
N LEU A 271 7.37 11.75 -8.70
CA LEU A 271 6.90 11.03 -9.90
C LEU A 271 6.76 12.00 -11.07
N TRP A 272 6.92 11.45 -12.27
CA TRP A 272 6.75 12.23 -13.51
C TRP A 272 5.26 12.39 -13.85
N ALA A 273 4.92 13.50 -14.45
CA ALA A 273 3.57 13.88 -14.81
C ALA A 273 3.53 14.73 -16.07
N LEU A 274 2.37 14.86 -16.68
CA LEU A 274 2.11 16.00 -17.58
C LEU A 274 1.90 17.25 -16.71
N PRO A 275 2.24 18.46 -17.20
CA PRO A 275 1.93 19.68 -16.51
C PRO A 275 0.46 19.73 -16.11
N SER A 276 0.18 20.05 -14.85
CA SER A 276 -1.18 20.00 -14.34
C SER A 276 -1.35 20.91 -13.13
N VAL A 277 -2.49 21.59 -13.06
CA VAL A 277 -2.82 22.53 -11.99
C VAL A 277 -4.24 22.30 -11.48
N GLU A 278 -4.48 22.55 -10.19
CA GLU A 278 -5.84 22.57 -9.64
C GLU A 278 -6.56 23.80 -10.16
N ARG A 279 -7.70 23.59 -10.82
CA ARG A 279 -8.51 24.66 -11.38
C ARG A 279 -9.14 25.49 -10.26
N GLU A 280 -8.95 26.78 -10.30
CA GLU A 280 -9.65 27.72 -9.45
C GLU A 280 -11.10 27.95 -9.95
N LYS A 281 -12.06 28.02 -9.02
CA LYS A 281 -13.49 28.06 -9.37
C LYS A 281 -13.91 29.29 -10.18
N ASN A 282 -13.19 30.40 -10.06
CA ASN A 282 -13.54 31.69 -10.63
C ASN A 282 -12.67 32.08 -11.84
N ILE A 283 -11.81 31.17 -12.31
CA ILE A 283 -10.93 31.43 -13.45
C ILE A 283 -11.46 30.67 -14.66
N GLU A 284 -11.35 31.29 -15.83
CA GLU A 284 -11.70 30.72 -17.12
C GLU A 284 -10.90 29.42 -17.36
N GLU A 285 -11.55 28.46 -17.98
CA GLU A 285 -10.99 27.14 -18.23
C GLU A 285 -9.80 27.20 -19.19
N GLY A 286 -8.66 26.70 -18.75
CA GLY A 286 -7.38 26.73 -19.46
C GLY A 286 -6.48 27.91 -19.09
N LYS A 287 -6.98 28.94 -18.42
CA LYS A 287 -6.18 30.11 -18.07
C LYS A 287 -5.18 29.84 -16.95
N THR A 288 -5.59 29.07 -15.94
CA THR A 288 -4.71 28.71 -14.80
C THR A 288 -3.50 27.93 -15.26
N ILE A 289 -3.68 26.95 -16.15
CA ILE A 289 -2.56 26.14 -16.65
C ILE A 289 -1.64 26.91 -17.60
N ILE A 290 -2.17 27.89 -18.35
CA ILE A 290 -1.34 28.78 -19.20
C ILE A 290 -0.41 29.60 -18.33
N LEU A 291 -0.92 30.23 -17.26
CA LEU A 291 -0.11 30.99 -16.31
C LEU A 291 0.95 30.10 -15.64
N GLU A 292 0.57 28.90 -15.22
CA GLU A 292 1.52 27.92 -14.65
C GLU A 292 2.65 27.58 -15.61
N LEU A 293 2.35 27.38 -16.90
CA LEU A 293 3.33 27.06 -17.93
C LEU A 293 4.27 28.24 -18.22
N GLU A 294 3.74 29.46 -18.19
CA GLU A 294 4.52 30.68 -18.38
C GLU A 294 5.44 30.95 -17.18
N GLU A 295 4.89 30.96 -15.96
CA GLU A 295 5.61 31.33 -14.74
C GLU A 295 6.67 30.29 -14.33
N ASN A 296 6.33 29.00 -14.38
CA ASN A 296 7.21 27.94 -13.87
C ASN A 296 8.10 27.31 -14.93
N TYR A 297 7.72 27.42 -16.21
CA TYR A 297 8.48 26.77 -17.31
C TYR A 297 8.87 27.72 -18.44
N GLY A 298 8.55 29.01 -18.34
CA GLY A 298 8.91 30.02 -19.36
C GLY A 298 8.30 29.72 -20.74
N MET A 299 7.15 29.04 -20.78
CA MET A 299 6.48 28.65 -22.01
C MET A 299 5.26 29.54 -22.30
N ILE A 300 5.27 30.20 -23.44
CA ILE A 300 4.10 30.87 -24.00
C ILE A 300 3.36 29.86 -24.88
N VAL A 301 2.12 29.57 -24.52
CA VAL A 301 1.32 28.53 -25.18
C VAL A 301 -0.07 29.07 -25.58
N GLU A 302 -0.66 28.45 -26.58
CA GLU A 302 -2.04 28.68 -27.03
C GLU A 302 -2.85 27.40 -26.86
N LYS A 303 -4.03 27.51 -26.27
CA LYS A 303 -4.94 26.38 -26.12
C LYS A 303 -5.58 26.04 -27.46
N GLU A 304 -5.32 24.84 -27.97
CA GLU A 304 -5.91 24.39 -29.23
C GLU A 304 -7.28 23.75 -29.06
N LYS A 305 -7.35 22.67 -28.28
CA LYS A 305 -8.59 21.92 -28.12
C LYS A 305 -8.67 21.11 -26.83
N PHE A 306 -9.90 20.84 -26.39
CA PHE A 306 -10.19 19.81 -25.39
C PHE A 306 -10.01 18.42 -26.02
N LEU A 307 -9.34 17.51 -25.34
CA LEU A 307 -9.14 16.14 -25.81
C LEU A 307 -10.11 15.17 -25.14
N PHE A 308 -10.05 15.05 -23.82
CA PHE A 308 -10.91 14.16 -23.03
C PHE A 308 -10.83 14.47 -21.54
N GLN A 309 -11.71 13.80 -20.78
CA GLN A 309 -11.69 13.84 -19.31
C GLN A 309 -11.46 12.45 -18.76
N LYS A 310 -10.68 12.35 -17.68
CA LYS A 310 -10.46 11.12 -16.91
C LYS A 310 -10.65 11.37 -15.42
N GLU A 311 -11.14 10.35 -14.73
CA GLU A 311 -11.25 10.36 -13.27
C GLU A 311 -10.20 9.41 -12.66
N HIS A 312 -9.65 9.84 -11.53
CA HIS A 312 -8.83 9.00 -10.69
C HIS A 312 -9.20 9.16 -9.22
N ILE A 313 -9.40 8.01 -8.55
CA ILE A 313 -9.86 7.97 -7.17
C ILE A 313 -8.73 7.52 -6.27
N PHE A 314 -8.33 8.39 -5.35
CA PHE A 314 -7.43 8.07 -4.24
C PHE A 314 -8.24 7.75 -2.97
N THR A 315 -7.55 7.44 -1.88
CA THR A 315 -8.20 7.18 -0.59
C THR A 315 -8.99 8.38 -0.08
N HIS A 316 -8.42 9.60 -0.19
CA HIS A 316 -9.00 10.84 0.35
C HIS A 316 -9.43 11.84 -0.71
N LEU A 317 -9.04 11.63 -1.96
CA LEU A 317 -9.25 12.55 -3.07
C LEU A 317 -9.90 11.85 -4.25
N LYS A 318 -10.62 12.60 -5.05
CA LYS A 318 -11.06 12.24 -6.40
C LYS A 318 -10.58 13.34 -7.35
N TRP A 319 -9.71 12.97 -8.28
CA TRP A 319 -9.29 13.86 -9.36
C TRP A 319 -10.22 13.72 -10.56
N ASN A 320 -10.75 14.86 -11.01
CA ASN A 320 -11.43 15.01 -12.29
C ASN A 320 -10.46 15.76 -13.22
N MET A 321 -9.79 15.05 -14.12
CA MET A 321 -8.70 15.56 -14.95
C MET A 321 -9.23 15.89 -16.34
N LYS A 322 -9.26 17.16 -16.74
CA LYS A 322 -9.53 17.59 -18.10
C LYS A 322 -8.21 17.79 -18.85
N VAL A 323 -8.06 17.11 -19.97
CA VAL A 323 -6.83 17.14 -20.78
C VAL A 323 -7.07 18.02 -22.01
N TYR A 324 -6.18 18.98 -22.20
CA TYR A 324 -6.21 19.90 -23.34
C TYR A 324 -4.91 19.83 -24.12
N LEU A 325 -5.00 19.94 -25.43
CA LEU A 325 -3.84 20.15 -26.30
C LEU A 325 -3.47 21.62 -26.33
N TYR A 326 -2.20 21.90 -26.14
CA TYR A 326 -1.62 23.23 -26.23
C TYR A 326 -0.52 23.26 -27.28
N LYS A 327 -0.50 24.32 -28.07
CA LYS A 327 0.56 24.64 -29.03
C LYS A 327 1.58 25.53 -28.35
N LEU A 328 2.85 25.17 -28.46
CA LEU A 328 3.95 25.99 -28.03
C LEU A 328 4.18 27.12 -29.04
N ILE A 329 4.10 28.38 -28.58
CA ILE A 329 4.35 29.57 -29.39
C ILE A 329 5.80 30.02 -29.22
N LYS A 330 6.26 30.08 -27.95
CA LYS A 330 7.61 30.49 -27.61
C LYS A 330 8.03 29.77 -26.32
N SER A 331 9.33 29.42 -26.29
CA SER A 331 9.91 28.85 -25.07
C SER A 331 11.22 29.56 -24.78
N SER A 332 11.41 29.92 -23.51
CA SER A 332 12.68 30.41 -22.96
C SER A 332 13.29 29.36 -22.01
N ILE A 333 12.95 28.07 -22.22
CA ILE A 333 13.31 27.00 -21.29
C ILE A 333 14.82 26.86 -21.19
N VAL A 334 15.28 26.83 -19.92
CA VAL A 334 16.48 26.10 -19.53
C VAL A 334 15.98 24.69 -19.14
N GLU A 335 16.45 23.64 -19.82
CA GLU A 335 16.15 22.26 -19.44
C GLU A 335 16.71 22.01 -18.04
N TYR A 336 15.83 21.68 -17.10
CA TYR A 336 16.20 21.27 -15.75
C TYR A 336 16.09 19.75 -15.63
N PRO A 337 16.80 19.11 -14.69
CA PRO A 337 16.64 17.67 -14.40
C PRO A 337 15.22 17.26 -14.04
N GLU A 338 14.35 18.22 -13.74
CA GLU A 338 12.98 18.03 -13.25
C GLU A 338 11.90 18.29 -14.32
N ASN A 339 12.28 18.64 -15.55
CA ASN A 339 11.34 18.79 -16.67
C ASN A 339 12.07 18.61 -18.01
N GLY A 340 11.33 18.27 -19.05
CA GLY A 340 11.93 18.15 -20.38
C GLY A 340 11.00 17.59 -21.43
N TRP A 341 11.44 17.70 -22.68
CA TRP A 341 10.82 17.09 -23.84
C TRP A 341 11.34 15.67 -24.00
N ILE A 342 10.44 14.70 -24.00
CA ILE A 342 10.78 13.28 -24.20
C ILE A 342 10.14 12.74 -25.46
N ASP A 343 10.81 11.83 -26.13
CA ASP A 343 10.25 11.09 -27.23
C ASP A 343 9.15 10.13 -26.74
N LYS A 344 8.16 9.88 -27.58
CA LYS A 344 7.03 8.98 -27.28
C LYS A 344 7.51 7.58 -26.86
N GLU A 345 8.59 7.10 -27.43
CA GLU A 345 9.22 5.81 -27.14
C GLU A 345 9.91 5.80 -25.77
N GLU A 346 10.29 6.96 -25.25
CA GLU A 346 11.01 7.08 -23.98
C GLU A 346 10.12 7.10 -22.73
N ILE A 347 8.79 7.14 -22.90
CA ILE A 347 7.82 7.14 -21.78
C ILE A 347 8.16 6.06 -20.74
N GLU A 348 8.60 4.89 -21.20
CA GLU A 348 8.90 3.76 -20.33
C GLU A 348 10.14 3.95 -19.45
N LYS A 349 10.99 4.93 -19.75
CA LYS A 349 12.13 5.29 -18.90
C LYS A 349 11.71 6.07 -17.64
N TYR A 350 10.56 6.71 -17.68
CA TYR A 350 10.05 7.59 -16.62
C TYR A 350 8.97 6.90 -15.79
N THR A 351 8.92 7.17 -14.49
CA THR A 351 7.89 6.58 -13.58
C THR A 351 6.69 7.52 -13.47
N PHE A 352 5.58 7.13 -14.07
CA PHE A 352 4.32 7.86 -13.99
C PHE A 352 3.36 7.22 -12.98
N PRO A 353 2.63 8.00 -12.17
CA PRO A 353 1.54 7.45 -11.37
C PRO A 353 0.39 6.97 -12.27
N THR A 354 -0.36 5.98 -11.78
CA THR A 354 -1.49 5.36 -12.50
C THR A 354 -2.49 6.38 -13.05
N ALA A 355 -2.65 7.53 -12.39
CA ALA A 355 -3.51 8.61 -12.85
C ALA A 355 -3.07 9.14 -14.23
N PHE A 356 -1.79 9.45 -14.39
CA PHE A 356 -1.22 9.94 -15.63
C PHE A 356 -0.97 8.83 -16.66
N MET A 357 -0.66 7.60 -16.23
CA MET A 357 -0.59 6.44 -17.14
C MET A 357 -1.91 6.20 -17.90
N LYS A 358 -3.06 6.45 -17.24
CA LYS A 358 -4.36 6.36 -17.92
C LYS A 358 -4.51 7.44 -19.01
N ILE A 359 -3.99 8.63 -18.77
CA ILE A 359 -3.99 9.73 -19.75
C ILE A 359 -3.07 9.38 -20.93
N LEU A 360 -1.82 8.99 -20.65
CA LEU A 360 -0.84 8.61 -21.66
C LEU A 360 -1.31 7.45 -22.56
N LYS A 361 -2.04 6.48 -21.99
CA LYS A 361 -2.66 5.40 -22.78
C LYS A 361 -3.72 5.90 -23.77
N GLU A 362 -4.50 6.92 -23.41
CA GLU A 362 -5.46 7.50 -24.35
C GLU A 362 -4.75 8.36 -25.39
N ILE A 363 -3.74 9.13 -25.01
CA ILE A 363 -2.92 9.91 -25.96
C ILE A 363 -2.31 9.00 -27.02
N LYS A 364 -1.73 7.85 -26.63
CA LYS A 364 -1.18 6.84 -27.57
C LYS A 364 -2.18 6.32 -28.61
N LYS A 365 -3.48 6.49 -28.40
CA LYS A 365 -4.51 6.12 -29.38
C LYS A 365 -4.89 7.27 -30.32
N LEU A 366 -4.57 8.51 -29.95
CA LEU A 366 -4.92 9.71 -30.69
C LEU A 366 -3.80 10.18 -31.63
N VAL A 367 -2.60 9.65 -31.40
CA VAL A 367 -1.34 9.93 -32.11
C VAL A 367 -0.74 8.60 -32.56
#